data_ae53140e570daf9557ba07471869a172
#
_entry.id   ae53140e570daf9557ba07471869a172
#
_cell.length_a   1.000
_cell.length_b   1.000
_cell.length_c   1.000
_cell.angle_alpha   90.00
_cell.angle_beta   90.00
_cell.angle_gamma   90.00
#
_symmetry.space_group_name_H-M   'P 1'
#
loop_
_entity.id
_entity.type
_entity.pdbx_description
1 polymer ?
#
loop_
_entity_poly.entity_id
_entity_poly.type
_entity_poly.pdbx_seq_one_letter_code
_entity_poly.pdbx_strand_id
1 'polypeptide(L)'
;MIGFKEPNSPPDYINEEKCLECGICYLICPQTHVLDEDLNNNFNFSDFTSMPLGFIDNIYSCQSTDNEFLKYGTDGGVVNTIINYLIEKNIIDGAIVAKTKSTFSREASIARNKKDLIDASGTKLDISSQLDTVQKFHTYISSLPKLKYFKSKRLALVGTPCQIYTIRCMQTLGIIPSDNIEICLGLVCYENFYFDRTKFRQFEKQFNIKIKEIERINIKENLIITLKNHNASKKTLHVPFEELTDYMRPACGVCKDFTNIYADISFGGLGSPDKFTTVIVRTKKGKEIINRAFKTGLIKSLSMDTNTKKAIKEKLTQFSQSKISRTEQNLNYKLKSGKAPSFKSTNN
;
A
#
# COMPACT_ATOMS: atom_id res chain seq x y z
N MET A 1 21.69 -15.59 1.66
CA MET A 1 20.87 -14.36 1.81
C MET A 1 19.97 -14.21 0.60
N ILE A 2 18.67 -13.99 0.80
CA ILE A 2 17.70 -13.72 -0.26
C ILE A 2 17.70 -12.24 -0.61
N GLY A 3 17.57 -11.92 -1.88
CA GLY A 3 17.46 -10.57 -2.40
C GLY A 3 17.06 -10.56 -3.88
N PHE A 4 17.27 -9.46 -4.56
CA PHE A 4 16.93 -9.32 -5.97
C PHE A 4 18.22 -9.22 -6.80
N LYS A 5 18.41 -10.10 -7.78
CA LYS A 5 19.56 -10.04 -8.72
C LYS A 5 19.45 -8.81 -9.61
N GLU A 6 18.23 -8.44 -9.98
CA GLU A 6 17.91 -7.24 -10.73
C GLU A 6 16.75 -6.49 -10.06
N PRO A 7 16.63 -5.17 -10.23
CA PRO A 7 15.46 -4.45 -9.79
C PRO A 7 14.20 -5.14 -10.32
N ASN A 8 13.33 -5.57 -9.40
CA ASN A 8 12.04 -6.21 -9.71
C ASN A 8 12.08 -7.66 -10.24
N SER A 9 13.22 -8.35 -10.22
CA SER A 9 13.24 -9.80 -10.40
C SER A 9 12.52 -10.50 -9.23
N PRO A 10 12.08 -11.75 -9.36
CA PRO A 10 11.71 -12.56 -8.22
C PRO A 10 12.85 -12.62 -7.20
N PRO A 11 12.52 -12.74 -5.90
CA PRO A 11 13.54 -12.98 -4.88
C PRO A 11 14.33 -14.25 -5.20
N ASP A 12 15.65 -14.18 -5.05
CA ASP A 12 16.55 -15.29 -5.30
C ASP A 12 17.69 -15.29 -4.28
N TYR A 13 18.46 -16.37 -4.20
CA TYR A 13 19.67 -16.41 -3.41
C TYR A 13 20.74 -15.52 -4.07
N ILE A 14 21.07 -14.41 -3.42
CA ILE A 14 22.16 -13.52 -3.84
C ILE A 14 23.48 -13.87 -3.15
N ASN A 15 23.41 -14.60 -2.07
CA ASN A 15 24.57 -15.16 -1.35
C ASN A 15 24.08 -16.34 -0.48
N GLU A 16 24.35 -17.56 -0.95
CA GLU A 16 23.94 -18.79 -0.27
C GLU A 16 24.73 -19.01 1.01
N GLU A 17 26.03 -18.70 1.02
CA GLU A 17 26.91 -18.88 2.19
C GLU A 17 26.46 -18.04 3.41
N LYS A 18 25.76 -16.93 3.16
CA LYS A 18 25.17 -16.08 4.21
C LYS A 18 23.75 -16.49 4.60
N CYS A 19 23.22 -17.53 4.03
CA CYS A 19 21.90 -18.06 4.40
C CYS A 19 22.03 -18.90 5.66
N LEU A 20 21.28 -18.54 6.69
CA LEU A 20 21.22 -19.30 7.95
C LEU A 20 20.17 -20.41 7.90
N GLU A 21 19.49 -20.62 6.78
CA GLU A 21 18.40 -21.59 6.58
C GLU A 21 17.29 -21.51 7.64
N CYS A 22 17.13 -20.34 8.26
CA CYS A 22 16.19 -20.11 9.37
C CYS A 22 14.72 -20.07 8.96
N GLY A 23 14.40 -20.09 7.66
CA GLY A 23 13.03 -20.06 7.14
C GLY A 23 12.25 -18.74 7.30
N ILE A 24 12.80 -17.72 7.97
CA ILE A 24 12.09 -16.45 8.24
C ILE A 24 11.54 -15.81 6.97
N CYS A 25 12.32 -15.77 5.89
CA CYS A 25 11.88 -15.18 4.62
C CYS A 25 10.66 -15.89 4.03
N TYR A 26 10.52 -17.20 4.27
CA TYR A 26 9.34 -17.99 3.90
C TYR A 26 8.16 -17.68 4.82
N LEU A 27 8.38 -17.65 6.13
CA LEU A 27 7.32 -17.42 7.13
C LEU A 27 6.66 -16.04 7.00
N ILE A 28 7.44 -14.98 6.69
CA ILE A 28 6.91 -13.61 6.57
C ILE A 28 6.43 -13.25 5.16
N CYS A 29 6.57 -14.14 4.20
CA CYS A 29 6.18 -13.87 2.82
C CYS A 29 4.65 -13.90 2.66
N PRO A 30 4.03 -12.85 2.11
CA PRO A 30 2.58 -12.80 1.94
C PRO A 30 2.02 -13.77 0.88
N GLN A 31 2.91 -14.52 0.21
CA GLN A 31 2.52 -15.52 -0.80
C GLN A 31 2.52 -16.95 -0.25
N THR A 32 3.04 -17.15 0.95
CA THR A 32 3.10 -18.48 1.58
C THR A 32 1.92 -18.77 2.49
N HIS A 33 1.29 -17.73 3.02
CA HIS A 33 0.13 -17.82 3.90
C HIS A 33 0.32 -18.64 5.18
N VAL A 34 1.58 -18.84 5.62
CA VAL A 34 1.91 -19.74 6.74
C VAL A 34 1.37 -19.23 8.08
N LEU A 35 1.33 -17.92 8.27
CA LEU A 35 0.88 -17.29 9.51
C LEU A 35 -0.54 -16.73 9.43
N ASP A 36 -1.32 -17.12 8.41
CA ASP A 36 -2.67 -16.60 8.22
C ASP A 36 -3.58 -16.88 9.43
N GLU A 37 -3.51 -18.07 10.02
CA GLU A 37 -4.36 -18.42 11.17
C GLU A 37 -4.10 -17.51 12.37
N ASP A 38 -2.83 -17.26 12.72
CA ASP A 38 -2.45 -16.40 13.82
C ASP A 38 -2.90 -14.95 13.57
N LEU A 39 -2.70 -14.45 12.34
CA LEU A 39 -3.12 -13.11 11.97
C LEU A 39 -4.63 -12.97 11.94
N ASN A 40 -5.33 -13.94 11.37
CA ASN A 40 -6.79 -13.94 11.26
C ASN A 40 -7.45 -13.87 12.64
N ASN A 41 -6.95 -14.64 13.60
CA ASN A 41 -7.43 -14.61 14.99
C ASN A 41 -7.22 -13.23 15.62
N ASN A 42 -6.06 -12.61 15.41
CA ASN A 42 -5.73 -11.30 15.97
C ASN A 42 -6.54 -10.15 15.35
N PHE A 43 -7.02 -10.31 14.11
CA PHE A 43 -7.74 -9.26 13.37
C PHE A 43 -9.23 -9.58 13.16
N ASN A 44 -9.78 -10.57 13.85
CA ASN A 44 -11.18 -11.00 13.73
C ASN A 44 -11.59 -11.23 12.26
N PHE A 45 -10.71 -11.90 11.53
CA PHE A 45 -10.92 -12.23 10.14
C PHE A 45 -11.07 -13.75 9.98
N SER A 46 -12.03 -14.21 9.20
CA SER A 46 -12.22 -15.63 8.91
C SER A 46 -11.61 -15.99 7.55
N ASP A 47 -12.20 -15.47 6.50
CA ASP A 47 -11.78 -15.74 5.11
C ASP A 47 -12.30 -14.66 4.17
N PHE A 48 -11.73 -14.60 2.95
CA PHE A 48 -12.12 -13.60 1.96
C PHE A 48 -13.48 -13.84 1.31
N THR A 49 -14.05 -15.04 1.43
CA THR A 49 -15.37 -15.37 0.87
C THR A 49 -16.48 -14.75 1.72
N SER A 50 -16.38 -14.96 3.04
CA SER A 50 -17.36 -14.41 4.00
C SER A 50 -17.11 -12.95 4.36
N MET A 51 -15.84 -12.53 4.38
CA MET A 51 -15.41 -11.19 4.78
C MET A 51 -14.49 -10.54 3.74
N PRO A 52 -15.00 -10.21 2.52
CA PRO A 52 -14.15 -9.69 1.45
C PRO A 52 -13.45 -8.36 1.78
N LEU A 53 -13.94 -7.62 2.76
CA LEU A 53 -13.36 -6.36 3.25
C LEU A 53 -12.60 -6.51 4.57
N GLY A 54 -12.53 -7.73 5.14
CA GLY A 54 -12.05 -7.95 6.50
C GLY A 54 -12.94 -7.33 7.56
N PHE A 55 -12.48 -7.30 8.81
CA PHE A 55 -13.21 -6.67 9.90
C PHE A 55 -13.26 -5.15 9.76
N ILE A 56 -14.43 -4.56 9.97
CA ILE A 56 -14.69 -3.11 9.92
C ILE A 56 -15.38 -2.68 11.20
N ASP A 57 -14.70 -1.92 12.07
CA ASP A 57 -15.32 -1.26 13.22
C ASP A 57 -16.16 -0.05 12.75
N ASN A 58 -15.58 0.79 11.88
CA ASN A 58 -16.31 1.90 11.27
C ASN A 58 -15.72 2.30 9.91
N ILE A 59 -16.54 3.02 9.12
CA ILE A 59 -16.13 3.57 7.83
C ILE A 59 -16.55 5.03 7.72
N TYR A 60 -15.66 5.84 7.17
CA TYR A 60 -15.84 7.27 6.97
C TYR A 60 -15.39 7.71 5.60
N SER A 61 -15.92 8.83 5.12
CA SER A 61 -15.38 9.57 3.99
C SER A 61 -14.82 10.89 4.51
N CYS A 62 -13.50 11.00 4.58
CA CYS A 62 -12.81 12.07 5.31
C CYS A 62 -11.94 12.94 4.42
N GLN A 63 -11.75 14.18 4.86
CA GLN A 63 -10.84 15.13 4.25
C GLN A 63 -10.02 15.83 5.34
N SER A 64 -8.75 16.10 5.05
CA SER A 64 -7.89 16.94 5.87
C SER A 64 -8.44 18.38 5.94
N THR A 65 -8.22 19.05 7.06
CA THR A 65 -8.42 20.49 7.17
C THR A 65 -7.15 21.29 6.83
N ASP A 66 -6.03 20.63 6.66
CA ASP A 66 -4.77 21.23 6.23
C ASP A 66 -4.73 21.37 4.71
N ASN A 67 -4.66 22.61 4.22
CA ASN A 67 -4.67 22.93 2.79
C ASN A 67 -3.47 22.37 2.02
N GLU A 68 -2.29 22.24 2.65
CA GLU A 68 -1.12 21.69 2.00
C GLU A 68 -1.28 20.17 1.80
N PHE A 69 -1.75 19.45 2.80
CA PHE A 69 -2.04 18.02 2.66
C PHE A 69 -3.15 17.74 1.65
N LEU A 70 -4.13 18.64 1.51
CA LEU A 70 -5.14 18.56 0.45
C LEU A 70 -4.55 18.82 -0.94
N LYS A 71 -3.63 19.78 -1.05
CA LYS A 71 -3.00 20.15 -2.33
C LYS A 71 -2.12 19.04 -2.87
N TYR A 72 -1.27 18.44 -2.01
CA TYR A 72 -0.26 17.46 -2.42
C TYR A 72 -0.73 16.01 -2.25
N GLY A 73 -1.71 15.74 -1.39
CA GLY A 73 -2.31 14.41 -1.21
C GLY A 73 -3.04 13.91 -2.46
N THR A 74 -3.19 12.62 -2.57
CA THR A 74 -3.88 12.01 -3.73
C THR A 74 -5.38 12.30 -3.70
N ASP A 75 -6.00 12.09 -2.53
CA ASP A 75 -7.43 12.31 -2.29
C ASP A 75 -7.60 13.35 -1.17
N GLY A 76 -8.13 12.94 -0.02
CA GLY A 76 -8.44 13.85 1.10
C GLY A 76 -7.25 14.24 1.98
N GLY A 77 -6.01 13.81 1.71
CA GLY A 77 -4.84 14.15 2.51
C GLY A 77 -4.80 13.56 3.92
N VAL A 78 -5.73 12.65 4.26
CA VAL A 78 -5.99 12.17 5.62
C VAL A 78 -4.81 11.40 6.21
N VAL A 79 -4.12 10.57 5.43
CA VAL A 79 -2.96 9.78 5.90
C VAL A 79 -1.87 10.70 6.45
N ASN A 80 -1.48 11.70 5.68
CA ASN A 80 -0.43 12.65 6.07
C ASN A 80 -0.84 13.48 7.29
N THR A 81 -2.11 13.89 7.35
CA THR A 81 -2.66 14.62 8.50
C THR A 81 -2.56 13.80 9.78
N ILE A 82 -2.94 12.53 9.72
CA ILE A 82 -2.85 11.63 10.89
C ILE A 82 -1.40 11.44 11.31
N ILE A 83 -0.49 11.17 10.37
CA ILE A 83 0.93 10.98 10.70
C ILE A 83 1.52 12.24 11.30
N ASN A 84 1.27 13.40 10.70
CA ASN A 84 1.75 14.67 11.21
C ASN A 84 1.27 14.93 12.65
N TYR A 85 0.00 14.69 12.91
CA TYR A 85 -0.58 14.78 14.25
C TYR A 85 0.12 13.85 15.26
N LEU A 86 0.36 12.60 14.88
CA LEU A 86 1.01 11.62 15.76
C LEU A 86 2.46 12.03 16.08
N ILE A 87 3.18 12.61 15.11
CA ILE A 87 4.54 13.15 15.29
C ILE A 87 4.51 14.38 16.19
N GLU A 88 3.65 15.36 15.91
CA GLU A 88 3.54 16.60 16.71
C GLU A 88 3.14 16.34 18.17
N LYS A 89 2.36 15.30 18.41
CA LYS A 89 1.99 14.88 19.78
C LYS A 89 2.99 13.92 20.42
N ASN A 90 4.13 13.68 19.79
CA ASN A 90 5.16 12.75 20.27
C ASN A 90 4.59 11.34 20.57
N ILE A 91 3.57 10.90 19.83
CA ILE A 91 3.01 9.55 19.91
C ILE A 91 3.90 8.60 19.11
N ILE A 92 4.41 9.07 17.97
CA ILE A 92 5.42 8.40 17.17
C ILE A 92 6.59 9.35 16.90
N ASP A 93 7.77 8.79 16.63
CA ASP A 93 8.99 9.54 16.33
C ASP A 93 9.22 9.73 14.83
N GLY A 94 8.37 9.10 14.02
CA GLY A 94 8.37 9.19 12.56
C GLY A 94 7.49 8.12 11.91
N ALA A 95 7.43 8.15 10.59
CA ALA A 95 6.68 7.17 9.81
C ALA A 95 7.51 6.64 8.63
N ILE A 96 7.48 5.34 8.42
CA ILE A 96 8.02 4.72 7.20
C ILE A 96 7.02 4.96 6.09
N VAL A 97 7.44 5.69 5.06
CA VAL A 97 6.62 6.12 3.93
C VAL A 97 7.34 5.88 2.61
N ALA A 98 6.61 5.92 1.51
CA ALA A 98 7.15 5.84 0.17
C ALA A 98 7.39 7.24 -0.41
N LYS A 99 8.65 7.70 -0.43
CA LYS A 99 9.04 8.97 -1.05
C LYS A 99 9.17 8.84 -2.56
N THR A 100 8.84 9.89 -3.29
CA THR A 100 8.99 9.96 -4.74
C THR A 100 10.48 9.97 -5.12
N LYS A 101 10.89 9.05 -5.99
CA LYS A 101 12.22 9.06 -6.62
C LYS A 101 12.14 9.53 -8.08
N SER A 102 11.11 9.08 -8.79
CA SER A 102 10.77 9.55 -10.14
C SER A 102 9.26 9.45 -10.35
N THR A 103 8.75 9.76 -11.55
CA THR A 103 7.31 9.74 -11.85
C THR A 103 6.62 8.43 -11.43
N PHE A 104 7.27 7.29 -11.64
CA PHE A 104 6.70 5.98 -11.29
C PHE A 104 7.46 5.27 -10.16
N SER A 105 8.65 5.70 -9.79
CA SER A 105 9.44 5.01 -8.79
C SER A 105 9.45 5.69 -7.45
N ARG A 106 9.61 4.88 -6.42
CA ARG A 106 9.64 5.28 -5.00
C ARG A 106 10.88 4.75 -4.33
N GLU A 107 11.19 5.38 -3.21
CA GLU A 107 12.11 4.82 -2.22
C GLU A 107 11.46 4.88 -0.84
N ALA A 108 11.80 3.94 0.02
CA ALA A 108 11.37 4.01 1.40
C ALA A 108 12.16 5.08 2.13
N SER A 109 11.45 5.86 2.94
CA SER A 109 12.00 6.96 3.73
C SER A 109 11.33 7.02 5.08
N ILE A 110 11.97 7.64 6.05
CA ILE A 110 11.37 7.96 7.34
C ILE A 110 10.98 9.44 7.33
N ALA A 111 9.68 9.71 7.32
CA ALA A 111 9.14 11.05 7.51
C ALA A 111 9.13 11.40 8.99
N ARG A 112 9.69 12.57 9.35
CA ARG A 112 9.79 13.08 10.73
C ARG A 112 9.12 14.44 10.92
N ASN A 113 8.68 15.05 9.84
CA ASN A 113 8.07 16.37 9.85
C ASN A 113 7.10 16.53 8.65
N LYS A 114 6.37 17.64 8.64
CA LYS A 114 5.38 17.95 7.60
C LYS A 114 5.99 17.98 6.19
N LYS A 115 7.21 18.51 6.04
CA LYS A 115 7.89 18.59 4.74
C LYS A 115 8.17 17.18 4.17
N ASP A 116 8.69 16.27 5.00
CA ASP A 116 8.92 14.88 4.58
C ASP A 116 7.64 14.20 4.12
N LEU A 117 6.50 14.49 4.78
CA LEU A 117 5.18 13.95 4.40
C LEU A 117 4.68 14.54 3.08
N ILE A 118 4.91 15.81 2.83
CA ILE A 118 4.59 16.44 1.55
C ILE A 118 5.42 15.83 0.43
N ASP A 119 6.72 15.63 0.63
CA ASP A 119 7.63 14.99 -0.33
C ASP A 119 7.26 13.54 -0.63
N ALA A 120 6.61 12.86 0.32
CA ALA A 120 6.09 11.50 0.17
C ALA A 120 4.67 11.43 -0.42
N SER A 121 4.01 12.58 -0.60
CA SER A 121 2.63 12.64 -1.07
C SER A 121 2.46 12.20 -2.51
N GLY A 122 1.24 11.80 -2.86
CA GLY A 122 0.84 11.42 -4.21
C GLY A 122 0.97 9.93 -4.52
N THR A 123 0.18 9.48 -5.47
CA THR A 123 0.18 8.09 -5.93
C THR A 123 1.36 7.83 -6.87
N LYS A 124 1.98 6.67 -6.73
CA LYS A 124 3.03 6.16 -7.62
C LYS A 124 2.67 4.71 -7.98
N LEU A 125 3.05 4.28 -9.16
CA LEU A 125 2.65 2.97 -9.69
C LEU A 125 3.57 1.82 -9.29
N ASP A 126 4.81 2.11 -8.94
CA ASP A 126 5.75 1.07 -8.53
C ASP A 126 5.62 0.74 -7.05
N ILE A 127 5.79 -0.52 -6.68
CA ILE A 127 6.03 -0.90 -5.28
C ILE A 127 7.37 -0.33 -4.89
N SER A 128 7.35 0.55 -3.91
CA SER A 128 8.60 1.02 -3.37
C SER A 128 9.32 -0.09 -2.61
N SER A 129 10.60 0.10 -2.53
CA SER A 129 11.53 -0.63 -1.69
C SER A 129 11.27 -0.49 -0.17
N GLN A 130 10.02 -0.28 0.26
CA GLN A 130 9.69 -0.25 1.70
C GLN A 130 10.11 -1.54 2.38
N LEU A 131 9.96 -2.68 1.70
CA LEU A 131 10.50 -3.95 2.16
C LEU A 131 12.02 -3.95 2.21
N ASP A 132 12.71 -3.33 1.25
CA ASP A 132 14.17 -3.17 1.32
C ASP A 132 14.59 -2.35 2.54
N THR A 133 13.83 -1.35 2.92
CA THR A 133 14.15 -0.56 4.12
C THR A 133 13.86 -1.38 5.37
N VAL A 134 12.77 -2.14 5.42
CA VAL A 134 12.50 -3.07 6.51
C VAL A 134 13.52 -4.19 6.52
N GLN A 135 13.92 -4.75 5.37
CA GLN A 135 14.99 -5.73 5.28
C GLN A 135 16.36 -5.14 5.63
N LYS A 136 16.66 -3.91 5.23
CA LYS A 136 17.86 -3.21 5.66
C LYS A 136 17.86 -2.97 7.16
N PHE A 137 16.73 -2.64 7.75
CA PHE A 137 16.55 -2.62 9.19
C PHE A 137 16.87 -3.99 9.81
N HIS A 138 16.36 -5.06 9.25
CA HIS A 138 16.61 -6.41 9.76
C HIS A 138 18.08 -6.82 9.63
N THR A 139 18.71 -6.52 8.51
CA THR A 139 20.12 -6.90 8.26
C THR A 139 21.10 -6.07 9.08
N TYR A 140 20.77 -4.81 9.40
CA TYR A 140 21.67 -3.89 10.09
C TYR A 140 21.55 -3.91 11.62
N ILE A 141 20.45 -4.41 12.18
CA ILE A 141 20.24 -4.39 13.64
C ILE A 141 21.18 -5.29 14.39
N SER A 142 21.63 -6.39 13.81
CA SER A 142 22.58 -7.31 14.46
C SER A 142 24.02 -6.76 14.50
N SER A 143 24.36 -5.76 13.69
CA SER A 143 25.77 -5.41 13.44
C SER A 143 26.18 -3.94 13.65
N LEU A 144 25.25 -3.01 13.91
CA LEU A 144 25.64 -1.59 14.00
C LEU A 144 25.26 -0.93 15.32
N PRO A 145 26.27 -0.36 16.05
CA PRO A 145 26.04 0.44 17.26
C PRO A 145 25.08 1.61 17.07
N LYS A 146 25.02 2.19 15.85
CA LYS A 146 24.11 3.28 15.51
C LYS A 146 22.62 2.88 15.56
N LEU A 147 22.29 1.60 15.51
CA LEU A 147 20.91 1.11 15.58
C LEU A 147 20.44 0.85 17.02
N LYS A 148 21.33 0.85 18.01
CA LYS A 148 20.92 0.95 19.43
C LYS A 148 20.01 2.15 19.69
N TYR A 149 20.17 3.23 18.92
CA TYR A 149 19.31 4.42 19.00
C TYR A 149 17.94 4.22 18.34
N PHE A 150 17.76 3.22 17.48
CA PHE A 150 16.47 2.91 16.85
C PHE A 150 15.58 2.00 17.72
N LYS A 151 16.14 1.26 18.66
CA LYS A 151 15.38 0.38 19.57
C LYS A 151 14.31 1.10 20.39
N SER A 152 14.40 2.41 20.52
CA SER A 152 13.48 3.22 21.29
C SER A 152 12.56 4.10 20.44
N LYS A 153 12.56 3.95 19.10
CA LYS A 153 11.71 4.79 18.24
C LYS A 153 10.42 4.08 17.92
N ARG A 154 9.33 4.79 18.17
CA ARG A 154 7.96 4.40 17.84
C ARG A 154 7.66 4.90 16.42
N LEU A 155 7.40 4.01 15.50
CA LEU A 155 7.19 4.36 14.11
C LEU A 155 5.78 3.99 13.66
N ALA A 156 5.21 4.80 12.76
CA ALA A 156 4.12 4.34 11.91
C ALA A 156 4.67 3.69 10.65
N LEU A 157 3.96 2.75 10.08
CA LEU A 157 4.22 2.22 8.74
C LEU A 157 3.04 2.51 7.83
N VAL A 158 3.29 3.17 6.70
CA VAL A 158 2.31 3.30 5.60
C VAL A 158 2.66 2.27 4.54
N GLY A 159 1.73 1.36 4.25
CA GLY A 159 2.03 0.26 3.34
C GLY A 159 0.82 -0.32 2.61
N THR A 160 1.12 -1.04 1.54
CA THR A 160 0.16 -1.89 0.83
C THR A 160 -0.16 -3.15 1.64
N PRO A 161 -1.21 -3.94 1.28
CA PRO A 161 -1.58 -5.14 2.04
C PRO A 161 -0.42 -6.11 2.27
N CYS A 162 0.35 -6.41 1.22
CA CYS A 162 1.49 -7.33 1.34
C CYS A 162 2.60 -6.80 2.27
N GLN A 163 2.81 -5.49 2.31
CA GLN A 163 3.79 -4.87 3.21
C GLN A 163 3.32 -4.91 4.67
N ILE A 164 2.04 -4.62 4.91
CA ILE A 164 1.45 -4.70 6.27
C ILE A 164 1.43 -6.15 6.74
N TYR A 165 1.01 -7.09 5.90
CA TYR A 165 1.05 -8.52 6.21
C TYR A 165 2.44 -8.96 6.69
N THR A 166 3.48 -8.63 5.93
CA THR A 166 4.86 -8.98 6.30
C THR A 166 5.24 -8.42 7.67
N ILE A 167 4.92 -7.17 7.97
CA ILE A 167 5.20 -6.57 9.28
C ILE A 167 4.43 -7.27 10.40
N ARG A 168 3.16 -7.61 10.17
CA ARG A 168 2.36 -8.35 11.16
C ARG A 168 2.92 -9.75 11.43
N CYS A 169 3.36 -10.45 10.36
CA CYS A 169 4.08 -11.72 10.53
C CYS A 169 5.35 -11.55 11.37
N MET A 170 6.15 -10.51 11.09
CA MET A 170 7.34 -10.21 11.88
C MET A 170 7.00 -9.93 13.35
N GLN A 171 5.93 -9.18 13.62
CA GLN A 171 5.44 -8.91 14.98
C GLN A 171 4.99 -10.20 15.68
N THR A 172 4.25 -11.06 15.00
CA THR A 172 3.81 -12.36 15.53
C THR A 172 5.01 -13.26 15.90
N LEU A 173 6.07 -13.24 15.09
CA LEU A 173 7.30 -13.99 15.33
C LEU A 173 8.26 -13.31 16.30
N GLY A 174 7.95 -12.13 16.83
CA GLY A 174 8.87 -11.38 17.71
C GLY A 174 10.15 -10.93 17.02
N ILE A 175 10.13 -10.71 15.72
CA ILE A 175 11.32 -10.32 14.95
C ILE A 175 11.60 -8.83 15.13
N ILE A 176 12.69 -8.52 15.79
CA ILE A 176 13.22 -7.15 15.86
C ILE A 176 13.70 -6.76 14.44
N PRO A 177 13.27 -5.62 13.86
CA PRO A 177 12.77 -4.38 14.48
C PRO A 177 11.27 -4.13 14.33
N SER A 178 10.45 -5.13 14.05
CA SER A 178 9.01 -4.91 13.89
C SER A 178 8.35 -4.36 15.17
N ASP A 179 8.98 -4.56 16.32
CA ASP A 179 8.56 -4.00 17.62
C ASP A 179 8.52 -2.47 17.65
N ASN A 180 9.26 -1.82 16.74
CA ASN A 180 9.25 -0.37 16.61
C ASN A 180 8.03 0.15 15.85
N ILE A 181 7.27 -0.73 15.19
CA ILE A 181 6.08 -0.33 14.43
C ILE A 181 4.87 -0.31 15.36
N GLU A 182 4.54 0.89 15.81
CA GLU A 182 3.41 1.13 16.73
C GLU A 182 2.07 1.10 16.03
N ILE A 183 2.01 1.52 14.77
CA ILE A 183 0.77 1.60 14.00
C ILE A 183 1.00 1.29 12.54
N CYS A 184 0.10 0.51 11.96
CA CYS A 184 0.05 0.17 10.55
C CYS A 184 -1.10 0.93 9.86
N LEU A 185 -0.74 1.85 8.97
CA LEU A 185 -1.65 2.63 8.14
C LEU A 185 -1.68 2.01 6.75
N GLY A 186 -2.73 1.27 6.46
CA GLY A 186 -2.87 0.49 5.24
C GLY A 186 -3.39 1.33 4.09
N LEU A 187 -2.82 1.17 2.90
CA LEU A 187 -3.38 1.70 1.66
C LEU A 187 -4.21 0.62 0.97
N VAL A 188 -5.41 0.96 0.53
CA VAL A 188 -6.20 0.10 -0.35
C VAL A 188 -5.41 -0.15 -1.62
N CYS A 189 -5.32 -1.41 -2.07
CA CYS A 189 -4.45 -1.78 -3.17
C CYS A 189 -5.10 -2.84 -4.05
N TYR A 190 -5.45 -2.47 -5.29
CA TYR A 190 -5.94 -3.43 -6.27
C TYR A 190 -4.79 -4.24 -6.86
N GLU A 191 -3.74 -3.53 -7.31
CA GLU A 191 -2.49 -4.09 -7.84
C GLU A 191 -1.36 -3.07 -7.83
N ASN A 192 -0.14 -3.53 -8.08
CA ASN A 192 1.03 -2.69 -8.31
C ASN A 192 1.73 -3.14 -9.59
N PHE A 193 2.54 -2.23 -10.14
CA PHE A 193 3.09 -2.37 -11.47
C PHE A 193 4.60 -2.45 -11.43
N TYR A 194 5.14 -2.92 -12.52
CA TYR A 194 6.56 -2.98 -12.79
C TYR A 194 6.89 -2.26 -14.08
N PHE A 195 7.82 -1.32 -14.00
CA PHE A 195 8.28 -0.55 -15.13
C PHE A 195 9.80 -0.60 -15.26
N ASP A 196 10.28 -1.27 -16.29
CA ASP A 196 11.64 -1.13 -16.82
C ASP A 196 11.65 -0.18 -18.02
N ARG A 197 12.81 -0.02 -18.68
CA ARG A 197 12.93 0.85 -19.85
C ARG A 197 12.02 0.42 -21.02
N THR A 198 11.83 -0.88 -21.21
CA THR A 198 10.99 -1.44 -22.27
C THR A 198 9.52 -1.17 -21.97
N LYS A 199 9.07 -1.47 -20.74
CA LYS A 199 7.73 -1.20 -20.27
C LYS A 199 7.38 0.29 -20.32
N PHE A 200 8.32 1.18 -20.01
CA PHE A 200 8.11 2.62 -20.16
C PHE A 200 7.83 3.02 -21.61
N ARG A 201 8.62 2.52 -22.57
CA ARG A 201 8.39 2.80 -23.99
C ARG A 201 7.07 2.22 -24.48
N GLN A 202 6.73 1.01 -24.04
CA GLN A 202 5.46 0.37 -24.36
C GLN A 202 4.29 1.21 -23.84
N PHE A 203 4.35 1.68 -22.58
CA PHE A 203 3.33 2.51 -21.95
C PHE A 203 3.15 3.85 -22.69
N GLU A 204 4.27 4.54 -23.02
CA GLU A 204 4.23 5.79 -23.80
C GLU A 204 3.56 5.59 -25.17
N LYS A 205 3.87 4.47 -25.84
CA LYS A 205 3.29 4.14 -27.15
C LYS A 205 1.81 3.77 -27.04
N GLN A 206 1.46 2.90 -26.09
CA GLN A 206 0.09 2.40 -25.90
C GLN A 206 -0.89 3.54 -25.60
N PHE A 207 -0.51 4.45 -24.72
CA PHE A 207 -1.39 5.54 -24.26
C PHE A 207 -1.15 6.87 -24.98
N ASN A 208 -0.22 6.90 -25.94
CA ASN A 208 0.17 8.10 -26.70
C ASN A 208 0.46 9.31 -25.79
N ILE A 209 1.29 9.09 -24.76
CA ILE A 209 1.72 10.10 -23.79
C ILE A 209 3.23 10.00 -23.58
N LYS A 210 3.82 11.06 -23.03
CA LYS A 210 5.20 11.05 -22.54
C LYS A 210 5.21 11.02 -21.02
N ILE A 211 5.98 10.11 -20.41
CA ILE A 211 6.07 9.98 -18.95
C ILE A 211 6.49 11.30 -18.29
N LYS A 212 7.40 12.06 -18.93
CA LYS A 212 7.84 13.39 -18.45
C LYS A 212 6.72 14.44 -18.39
N GLU A 213 5.63 14.22 -19.12
CA GLU A 213 4.48 15.11 -19.16
C GLU A 213 3.45 14.79 -18.07
N ILE A 214 3.60 13.68 -17.36
CA ILE A 214 2.74 13.32 -16.26
C ILE A 214 2.97 14.29 -15.09
N GLU A 215 1.91 15.01 -14.71
CA GLU A 215 1.88 15.89 -13.54
C GLU A 215 1.46 15.11 -12.29
N ARG A 216 0.41 14.31 -12.42
CA ARG A 216 -0.21 13.60 -11.29
C ARG A 216 -0.80 12.27 -11.72
N ILE A 217 -0.77 11.33 -10.79
CA ILE A 217 -1.42 10.03 -10.91
C ILE A 217 -2.37 9.87 -9.73
N ASN A 218 -3.57 9.36 -10.01
CA ASN A 218 -4.53 8.94 -9.00
C ASN A 218 -5.09 7.55 -9.36
N ILE A 219 -5.51 6.80 -8.36
CA ILE A 219 -6.12 5.48 -8.51
C ILE A 219 -7.46 5.49 -7.78
N LYS A 220 -8.53 5.28 -8.52
CA LYS A 220 -9.87 5.02 -8.01
C LYS A 220 -10.46 3.78 -8.68
N GLU A 221 -11.48 3.92 -9.50
CA GLU A 221 -12.02 2.85 -10.35
C GLU A 221 -11.10 2.54 -11.53
N ASN A 222 -10.31 3.53 -11.95
CA ASN A 222 -9.32 3.48 -13.02
C ASN A 222 -8.02 4.12 -12.56
N LEU A 223 -6.96 3.91 -13.31
CA LEU A 223 -5.78 4.75 -13.23
C LEU A 223 -6.08 6.07 -13.91
N ILE A 224 -5.94 7.17 -13.16
CA ILE A 224 -6.21 8.53 -13.64
C ILE A 224 -4.87 9.25 -13.76
N ILE A 225 -4.50 9.62 -14.99
CA ILE A 225 -3.25 10.33 -15.30
C ILE A 225 -3.58 11.74 -15.72
N THR A 226 -3.07 12.72 -14.97
CA THR A 226 -3.15 14.14 -15.33
C THR A 226 -1.85 14.58 -15.96
N LEU A 227 -1.92 15.17 -17.16
CA LEU A 227 -0.76 15.65 -17.90
C LEU A 227 -0.52 17.13 -17.62
N LYS A 228 0.75 17.54 -17.68
CA LYS A 228 1.17 18.95 -17.60
C LYS A 228 0.55 19.74 -18.76
N ASN A 229 0.09 20.93 -18.46
CA ASN A 229 -0.51 21.80 -19.48
C ASN A 229 0.53 22.34 -20.44
N HIS A 230 0.27 22.17 -21.73
CA HIS A 230 0.89 22.97 -22.80
C HIS A 230 -0.05 24.05 -23.31
N ASN A 231 -1.38 23.93 -23.14
CA ASN A 231 -2.40 24.89 -23.56
C ASN A 231 -3.55 24.87 -22.54
N ALA A 232 -3.71 25.87 -21.75
CA ALA A 232 -4.79 26.24 -20.79
C ALA A 232 -5.78 25.18 -20.24
N SER A 233 -5.88 23.96 -20.78
CA SER A 233 -6.75 22.89 -20.30
C SER A 233 -5.94 21.65 -19.88
N LYS A 234 -6.12 21.20 -18.64
CA LYS A 234 -5.49 19.94 -18.15
C LYS A 234 -6.09 18.75 -18.88
N LYS A 235 -5.24 17.99 -19.57
CA LYS A 235 -5.66 16.72 -20.18
C LYS A 235 -5.59 15.61 -19.12
N THR A 236 -6.70 14.92 -18.90
CA THR A 236 -6.79 13.78 -18.00
C THR A 236 -7.10 12.53 -18.81
N LEU A 237 -6.33 11.47 -18.57
CA LEU A 237 -6.51 10.15 -19.17
C LEU A 237 -7.02 9.19 -18.10
N HIS A 238 -8.07 8.46 -18.40
CA HIS A 238 -8.60 7.37 -17.58
C HIS A 238 -8.23 6.04 -18.21
N VAL A 239 -7.43 5.24 -17.52
CA VAL A 239 -6.93 3.95 -18.01
C VAL A 239 -7.55 2.84 -17.17
N PRO A 240 -8.39 1.98 -17.75
CA PRO A 240 -8.92 0.79 -17.09
C PRO A 240 -7.78 -0.13 -16.61
N PHE A 241 -7.99 -0.83 -15.50
CA PHE A 241 -6.97 -1.76 -14.97
C PHE A 241 -6.68 -2.92 -15.92
N GLU A 242 -7.64 -3.32 -16.72
CA GLU A 242 -7.50 -4.38 -17.73
C GLU A 242 -6.42 -4.04 -18.77
N GLU A 243 -6.28 -2.76 -19.11
CA GLU A 243 -5.24 -2.28 -20.03
C GLU A 243 -3.84 -2.21 -19.38
N LEU A 244 -3.75 -2.41 -18.07
CA LEU A 244 -2.49 -2.39 -17.31
C LEU A 244 -1.96 -3.79 -16.98
N THR A 245 -2.63 -4.85 -17.42
CA THR A 245 -2.29 -6.24 -17.08
C THR A 245 -0.83 -6.59 -17.43
N ASP A 246 -0.31 -6.10 -18.55
CA ASP A 246 1.07 -6.34 -18.98
C ASP A 246 2.13 -5.70 -18.08
N TYR A 247 1.73 -4.72 -17.30
CA TYR A 247 2.59 -4.02 -16.34
C TYR A 247 2.44 -4.54 -14.92
N MET A 248 1.41 -5.35 -14.65
CA MET A 248 1.13 -5.86 -13.31
C MET A 248 2.24 -6.77 -12.80
N ARG A 249 2.57 -6.64 -11.53
CA ARG A 249 3.50 -7.56 -10.87
C ARG A 249 2.87 -8.95 -10.75
N PRO A 250 3.59 -10.04 -11.08
CA PRO A 250 3.06 -11.40 -11.00
C PRO A 250 2.46 -11.74 -9.64
N ALA A 251 3.08 -11.30 -8.53
CA ALA A 251 2.58 -11.52 -7.19
C ALA A 251 1.21 -10.84 -6.92
N CYS A 252 0.89 -9.75 -7.63
CA CYS A 252 -0.41 -9.09 -7.51
C CYS A 252 -1.54 -9.92 -8.13
N GLY A 253 -1.23 -10.76 -9.11
CA GLY A 253 -2.20 -11.66 -9.74
C GLY A 253 -2.73 -12.76 -8.83
N VAL A 254 -2.05 -13.05 -7.72
CA VAL A 254 -2.44 -14.07 -6.73
C VAL A 254 -2.67 -13.50 -5.33
N CYS A 255 -2.89 -12.19 -5.23
CA CYS A 255 -3.18 -11.49 -3.97
C CYS A 255 -4.67 -11.21 -3.83
N LYS A 256 -5.29 -11.67 -2.74
CA LYS A 256 -6.73 -11.47 -2.44
C LYS A 256 -7.03 -10.19 -1.67
N ASP A 257 -6.08 -9.69 -0.86
CA ASP A 257 -6.34 -8.56 0.01
C ASP A 257 -6.38 -7.23 -0.77
N PHE A 258 -7.56 -6.65 -0.84
CA PHE A 258 -7.81 -5.35 -1.47
C PHE A 258 -7.78 -4.21 -0.45
N THR A 259 -8.41 -4.39 0.71
CA THR A 259 -8.68 -3.32 1.65
C THR A 259 -7.64 -3.20 2.77
N ASN A 260 -6.58 -4.02 2.75
CA ASN A 260 -5.53 -4.02 3.77
C ASN A 260 -6.06 -4.47 5.14
N ILE A 261 -6.50 -5.73 5.20
CA ILE A 261 -7.28 -6.27 6.33
C ILE A 261 -6.53 -6.29 7.67
N TYR A 262 -5.20 -6.34 7.64
CA TYR A 262 -4.33 -6.38 8.83
C TYR A 262 -3.80 -5.00 9.27
N ALA A 263 -4.29 -3.91 8.66
CA ALA A 263 -3.95 -2.57 9.10
C ALA A 263 -4.73 -2.16 10.37
N ASP A 264 -4.26 -1.14 11.08
CA ASP A 264 -5.06 -0.50 12.14
C ASP A 264 -6.15 0.39 11.55
N ILE A 265 -5.78 1.10 10.46
CA ILE A 265 -6.68 1.95 9.68
C ILE A 265 -6.31 1.77 8.21
N SER A 266 -7.30 1.57 7.35
CA SER A 266 -7.08 1.49 5.89
C SER A 266 -7.62 2.73 5.20
N PHE A 267 -6.93 3.17 4.13
CA PHE A 267 -7.22 4.39 3.39
C PHE A 267 -7.25 4.14 1.89
N GLY A 268 -8.23 4.72 1.20
CA GLY A 268 -8.32 4.65 -0.26
C GLY A 268 -9.21 5.74 -0.84
N GLY A 269 -9.11 5.97 -2.14
CA GLY A 269 -9.97 6.92 -2.86
C GLY A 269 -11.32 6.34 -3.27
N LEU A 270 -11.41 5.01 -3.39
CA LEU A 270 -12.61 4.33 -3.87
C LEU A 270 -13.78 4.46 -2.87
N GLY A 271 -14.96 4.73 -3.39
CA GLY A 271 -16.18 4.88 -2.60
C GLY A 271 -16.40 6.29 -2.03
N SER A 272 -15.39 7.14 -2.02
CA SER A 272 -15.50 8.54 -1.61
C SER A 272 -15.48 9.50 -2.81
N PRO A 273 -16.16 10.65 -2.73
CA PRO A 273 -16.09 11.68 -3.78
C PRO A 273 -14.67 12.26 -3.91
N ASP A 274 -14.46 13.08 -4.93
CA ASP A 274 -13.19 13.75 -5.15
C ASP A 274 -12.76 14.58 -3.95
N LYS A 275 -11.46 14.58 -3.66
CA LYS A 275 -10.84 15.22 -2.50
C LYS A 275 -11.25 14.65 -1.14
N PHE A 276 -11.88 13.47 -1.12
CA PHE A 276 -12.15 12.72 0.11
C PHE A 276 -11.48 11.35 0.06
N THR A 277 -11.09 10.88 1.23
CA THR A 277 -10.49 9.56 1.45
C THR A 277 -11.48 8.67 2.18
N THR A 278 -11.73 7.49 1.66
CA THR A 278 -12.41 6.43 2.41
C THR A 278 -11.47 5.92 3.49
N VAL A 279 -11.94 5.96 4.73
CA VAL A 279 -11.20 5.55 5.93
C VAL A 279 -11.93 4.37 6.56
N ILE A 280 -11.25 3.23 6.67
CA ILE A 280 -11.76 2.01 7.31
C ILE A 280 -11.02 1.82 8.62
N VAL A 281 -11.73 1.93 9.73
CA VAL A 281 -11.18 1.71 11.08
C VAL A 281 -11.31 0.23 11.42
N ARG A 282 -10.23 -0.40 11.91
CA ARG A 282 -10.20 -1.85 12.17
C ARG A 282 -9.86 -2.22 13.61
N THR A 283 -8.98 -1.48 14.27
CA THR A 283 -8.53 -1.78 15.63
C THR A 283 -8.94 -0.70 16.63
N LYS A 284 -8.89 -1.03 17.93
CA LYS A 284 -9.10 -0.04 18.99
C LYS A 284 -8.13 1.13 18.88
N LYS A 285 -6.85 0.86 18.59
CA LYS A 285 -5.81 1.88 18.38
C LYS A 285 -6.20 2.79 17.21
N GLY A 286 -6.61 2.22 16.07
CA GLY A 286 -7.09 2.98 14.92
C GLY A 286 -8.29 3.85 15.25
N LYS A 287 -9.26 3.31 16.01
CA LYS A 287 -10.44 4.04 16.46
C LYS A 287 -10.11 5.25 17.34
N GLU A 288 -9.21 5.07 18.29
CA GLU A 288 -8.77 6.16 19.16
C GLU A 288 -8.12 7.29 18.37
N ILE A 289 -7.27 6.95 17.41
CA ILE A 289 -6.59 7.94 16.56
C ILE A 289 -7.57 8.74 15.71
N ILE A 290 -8.51 8.06 15.04
CA ILE A 290 -9.52 8.72 14.21
C ILE A 290 -10.43 9.61 15.08
N ASN A 291 -10.86 9.13 16.24
CA ASN A 291 -11.69 9.92 17.16
C ASN A 291 -10.95 11.19 17.65
N ARG A 292 -9.67 11.07 17.96
CA ARG A 292 -8.84 12.24 18.33
C ARG A 292 -8.68 13.21 17.17
N ALA A 293 -8.46 12.72 15.94
CA ALA A 293 -8.35 13.57 14.76
C ALA A 293 -9.63 14.35 14.46
N PHE A 294 -10.81 13.74 14.68
CA PHE A 294 -12.09 14.44 14.62
C PHE A 294 -12.26 15.47 15.74
N LYS A 295 -11.99 15.07 16.99
CA LYS A 295 -12.13 15.95 18.16
C LYS A 295 -11.24 17.19 18.07
N THR A 296 -10.07 17.07 17.47
CA THR A 296 -9.14 18.19 17.27
C THR A 296 -9.36 18.98 15.98
N GLY A 297 -10.38 18.62 15.18
CA GLY A 297 -10.69 19.30 13.95
C GLY A 297 -9.67 19.13 12.81
N LEU A 298 -8.77 18.15 12.91
CA LEU A 298 -7.74 17.90 11.89
C LEU A 298 -8.28 17.26 10.62
N ILE A 299 -9.33 16.50 10.76
CA ILE A 299 -10.08 15.91 9.65
C ILE A 299 -11.57 16.22 9.81
N LYS A 300 -12.26 16.34 8.69
CA LYS A 300 -13.71 16.43 8.62
C LYS A 300 -14.25 15.25 7.83
N SER A 301 -15.40 14.73 8.25
CA SER A 301 -16.14 13.71 7.52
C SER A 301 -17.31 14.33 6.79
N LEU A 302 -17.63 13.77 5.63
CA LEU A 302 -18.97 13.98 5.07
C LEU A 302 -20.01 13.45 6.06
N SER A 303 -21.19 14.09 6.09
CA SER A 303 -22.34 13.53 6.77
C SER A 303 -22.68 12.20 6.10
N MET A 304 -22.48 11.09 6.84
CA MET A 304 -22.65 9.75 6.30
C MET A 304 -23.88 9.11 6.94
N ASP A 305 -24.97 9.16 6.23
CA ASP A 305 -26.15 8.37 6.54
C ASP A 305 -25.91 6.87 6.28
N THR A 306 -26.85 6.03 6.68
CA THR A 306 -26.75 4.58 6.51
C THR A 306 -26.63 4.18 5.03
N ASN A 307 -27.32 4.88 4.13
CA ASN A 307 -27.32 4.60 2.70
C ASN A 307 -25.95 4.91 2.07
N THR A 308 -25.35 6.04 2.40
CA THR A 308 -24.01 6.42 1.93
C THR A 308 -22.96 5.43 2.41
N LYS A 309 -23.00 5.02 3.70
CA LYS A 309 -22.09 3.98 4.21
C LYS A 309 -22.26 2.65 3.48
N LYS A 310 -23.50 2.26 3.21
CA LYS A 310 -23.83 1.04 2.46
C LYS A 310 -23.28 1.10 1.04
N ALA A 311 -23.51 2.20 0.32
CA ALA A 311 -22.98 2.38 -1.04
C ALA A 311 -21.45 2.31 -1.10
N ILE A 312 -20.74 2.92 -0.14
CA ILE A 312 -19.28 2.80 -0.06
C ILE A 312 -18.85 1.34 0.16
N LYS A 313 -19.50 0.64 1.10
CA LYS A 313 -19.19 -0.77 1.36
C LYS A 313 -19.45 -1.65 0.13
N GLU A 314 -20.56 -1.46 -0.55
CA GLU A 314 -20.90 -2.19 -1.78
C GLU A 314 -19.85 -1.97 -2.88
N LYS A 315 -19.41 -0.72 -3.07
CA LYS A 315 -18.37 -0.40 -4.05
C LYS A 315 -17.03 -1.06 -3.70
N LEU A 316 -16.61 -1.01 -2.44
CA LEU A 316 -15.40 -1.68 -1.96
C LEU A 316 -15.52 -3.20 -2.12
N THR A 317 -16.68 -3.78 -1.79
CA THR A 317 -16.95 -5.22 -1.93
C THR A 317 -16.83 -5.67 -3.38
N GLN A 318 -17.39 -4.92 -4.31
CA GLN A 318 -17.31 -5.23 -5.75
C GLN A 318 -15.84 -5.34 -6.20
N PHE A 319 -14.99 -4.38 -5.84
CA PHE A 319 -13.57 -4.41 -6.22
C PHE A 319 -12.79 -5.51 -5.48
N SER A 320 -13.11 -5.76 -4.22
CA SER A 320 -12.50 -6.87 -3.47
C SER A 320 -12.86 -8.22 -4.09
N GLN A 321 -14.12 -8.46 -4.41
CA GLN A 321 -14.58 -9.68 -5.06
C GLN A 321 -13.97 -9.87 -6.45
N SER A 322 -13.83 -8.80 -7.24
CA SER A 322 -13.14 -8.84 -8.53
C SER A 322 -11.68 -9.30 -8.35
N LYS A 323 -10.96 -8.75 -7.36
CA LYS A 323 -9.59 -9.15 -7.05
C LYS A 323 -9.49 -10.60 -6.58
N ILE A 324 -10.43 -11.06 -5.73
CA ILE A 324 -10.50 -12.45 -5.26
C ILE A 324 -10.73 -13.40 -6.43
N SER A 325 -11.73 -13.11 -7.28
CA SER A 325 -12.06 -13.94 -8.46
C SER A 325 -10.89 -14.05 -9.43
N ARG A 326 -10.19 -12.93 -9.69
CA ARG A 326 -8.95 -12.93 -10.49
C ARG A 326 -7.88 -13.85 -9.91
N THR A 327 -7.68 -13.78 -8.61
CA THR A 327 -6.72 -14.62 -7.90
C THR A 327 -7.05 -16.09 -8.03
N GLU A 328 -8.31 -16.47 -7.86
CA GLU A 328 -8.76 -17.85 -7.97
C GLU A 328 -8.61 -18.40 -9.39
N GLN A 329 -8.92 -17.58 -10.39
CA GLN A 329 -8.69 -17.94 -11.79
C GLN A 329 -7.20 -18.20 -12.06
N ASN A 330 -6.32 -17.33 -11.60
CA ASN A 330 -4.87 -17.44 -11.79
C ASN A 330 -4.29 -18.66 -11.07
N LEU A 331 -4.74 -18.96 -9.85
CA LEU A 331 -4.32 -20.14 -9.09
C LEU A 331 -4.80 -21.43 -9.75
N ASN A 332 -6.05 -21.47 -10.20
CA ASN A 332 -6.61 -22.63 -10.91
C ASN A 332 -5.88 -22.89 -12.24
N TYR A 333 -5.52 -21.84 -12.98
CA TYR A 333 -4.70 -21.97 -14.17
C TYR A 333 -3.30 -22.56 -13.85
N LYS A 334 -2.66 -22.07 -12.79
CA LYS A 334 -1.35 -22.56 -12.35
C LYS A 334 -1.38 -24.03 -11.94
N LEU A 335 -2.42 -24.45 -11.22
CA LEU A 335 -2.58 -25.85 -10.79
C LEU A 335 -2.79 -26.78 -11.99
N LYS A 336 -3.55 -26.35 -13.02
CA LYS A 336 -3.83 -27.16 -14.22
C LYS A 336 -2.65 -27.21 -15.20
N SER A 337 -1.89 -26.15 -15.32
CA SER A 337 -0.83 -26.01 -16.32
C SER A 337 0.58 -26.39 -15.83
N GLY A 338 0.78 -26.48 -14.51
CA GLY A 338 2.12 -26.65 -13.90
C GLY A 338 3.07 -25.48 -14.17
N LYS A 339 2.61 -24.43 -14.82
CA LYS A 339 3.39 -23.25 -15.20
C LYS A 339 2.96 -22.05 -14.35
N ALA A 340 3.92 -21.23 -13.97
CA ALA A 340 3.58 -19.90 -13.47
C ALA A 340 2.77 -19.15 -14.53
N PRO A 341 1.71 -18.39 -14.16
CA PRO A 341 0.95 -17.62 -15.13
C PRO A 341 1.91 -16.72 -15.90
N SER A 342 2.19 -17.07 -17.14
CA SER A 342 2.79 -16.13 -18.07
C SER A 342 1.68 -15.19 -18.47
N PHE A 343 1.73 -13.95 -18.05
CA PHE A 343 0.90 -12.90 -18.62
C PHE A 343 1.35 -12.78 -20.09
N LYS A 344 0.68 -13.49 -20.97
CA LYS A 344 0.90 -13.34 -22.41
C LYS A 344 0.49 -11.92 -22.76
N SER A 345 1.45 -11.13 -23.25
CA SER A 345 1.10 -10.04 -24.13
C SER A 345 0.28 -10.64 -25.26
N THR A 346 -0.97 -10.28 -25.34
CA THR A 346 -1.77 -10.51 -26.56
C THR A 346 -1.15 -9.63 -27.63
N ASN A 347 -0.12 -10.18 -28.29
CA ASN A 347 0.28 -9.68 -29.59
C ASN A 347 -0.81 -10.14 -30.56
N ASN A 348 -1.71 -9.25 -30.90
CA ASN A 348 -2.42 -9.16 -32.17
C ASN A 348 -2.35 -7.72 -32.67
#